data_f197133654fde9a171451bc74b4a2240
#
_entry.id   f197133654fde9a171451bc74b4a2240
#
_cell.length_a   1.000
_cell.length_b   1.000
_cell.length_c   1.000
_cell.angle_alpha   90.00
_cell.angle_beta   90.00
_cell.angle_gamma   90.00
#
_symmetry.space_group_name_H-M   'P 1'
#
loop_
_entity.id
_entity.type
_entity.pdbx_description
1 polymer ?
#
loop_
_entity_poly.entity_id
_entity_poly.type
_entity_poly.pdbx_seq_one_letter_code
_entity_poly.pdbx_strand_id
1 'polypeptide(L)'
;MDRQTLKHLQDIYSSILEIEEFLCDRPKEFATFCNDTLLRRGIERNIEIMGEAMNRILKTVPDIPITSARKIVDTRNFVIHAYDSLRPDILWSIVINNLPFLKQEIEILLKG
;
A
#
# COMPACT_ATOMS: atom_id res chain seq x y z
N MET A 1 17.17 13.81 -1.86
CA MET A 1 15.70 13.69 -1.95
C MET A 1 15.08 14.80 -1.13
N ASP A 2 14.07 15.47 -1.64
CA ASP A 2 13.52 16.61 -0.93
C ASP A 2 12.67 16.18 0.28
N ARG A 3 12.39 17.15 1.14
CA ARG A 3 11.69 16.91 2.40
C ARG A 3 10.28 16.36 2.17
N GLN A 4 9.60 16.87 1.15
CA GLN A 4 8.23 16.46 0.86
C GLN A 4 8.16 15.01 0.38
N THR A 5 9.10 14.61 -0.49
CA THR A 5 9.19 13.23 -0.95
C THR A 5 9.48 12.29 0.22
N LEU A 6 10.39 12.68 1.12
CA LEU A 6 10.67 11.88 2.32
C LEU A 6 9.42 11.73 3.19
N LYS A 7 8.64 12.81 3.34
CA LYS A 7 7.39 12.75 4.10
C LYS A 7 6.42 11.75 3.49
N HIS A 8 6.27 11.76 2.16
CA HIS A 8 5.39 10.81 1.48
C HIS A 8 5.88 9.38 1.63
N LEU A 9 7.18 9.16 1.55
CA LEU A 9 7.76 7.82 1.78
C LEU A 9 7.48 7.33 3.20
N GLN A 10 7.59 8.22 4.19
CA GLN A 10 7.28 7.88 5.58
C GLN A 10 5.80 7.55 5.76
N ASP A 11 4.91 8.26 5.08
CA ASP A 11 3.48 7.96 5.13
C ASP A 11 3.19 6.57 4.57
N ILE A 12 3.83 6.21 3.46
CA ILE A 12 3.68 4.88 2.87
C ILE A 12 4.21 3.82 3.84
N TYR A 13 5.38 4.07 4.41
CA TYR A 13 6.01 3.14 5.36
C TYR A 13 5.10 2.89 6.57
N SER A 14 4.54 3.96 7.14
CA SER A 14 3.62 3.86 8.28
C SER A 14 2.38 3.05 7.93
N SER A 15 1.85 3.21 6.71
CA SER A 15 0.70 2.43 6.26
C SER A 15 1.03 0.95 6.14
N ILE A 16 2.23 0.62 5.63
CA ILE A 16 2.67 -0.77 5.55
C ILE A 16 2.77 -1.39 6.94
N LEU A 17 3.37 -0.68 7.88
CA LEU A 17 3.52 -1.16 9.26
C LEU A 17 2.16 -1.39 9.91
N GLU A 18 1.19 -0.52 9.64
CA GLU A 18 -0.16 -0.67 10.18
C GLU A 18 -0.84 -1.91 9.62
N ILE A 19 -0.69 -2.16 8.31
CA ILE A 19 -1.24 -3.39 7.70
C ILE A 19 -0.60 -4.63 8.34
N GLU A 20 0.71 -4.62 8.55
CA GLU A 20 1.42 -5.71 9.19
C GLU A 20 0.88 -5.95 10.60
N GLU A 21 0.61 -4.88 11.33
CA GLU A 21 0.04 -4.98 12.68
C GLU A 21 -1.36 -5.59 12.65
N PHE A 22 -2.20 -5.20 11.69
CA PHE A 22 -3.53 -5.79 11.53
C PHE A 22 -3.46 -7.30 11.29
N LEU A 23 -2.43 -7.77 10.60
CA LEU A 23 -2.29 -9.18 10.23
C LEU A 23 -1.52 -10.01 11.24
N CYS A 24 -0.88 -9.37 12.21
CA CYS A 24 0.06 -10.00 13.14
C CYS A 24 -0.58 -11.15 13.94
N ASP A 25 -1.85 -11.01 14.37
CA ASP A 25 -2.56 -12.00 15.15
C ASP A 25 -3.59 -12.78 14.34
N ARG A 26 -3.52 -12.70 13.01
CA ARG A 26 -4.49 -13.35 12.13
C ARG A 26 -3.80 -14.31 11.18
N PRO A 27 -4.46 -15.42 10.82
CA PRO A 27 -3.93 -16.31 9.78
C PRO A 27 -3.81 -15.54 8.46
N LYS A 28 -2.71 -15.74 7.75
CA LYS A 28 -2.53 -15.15 6.42
C LYS A 28 -3.25 -16.00 5.39
N GLU A 29 -4.58 -16.00 5.47
CA GLU A 29 -5.45 -16.78 4.60
C GLU A 29 -6.43 -15.86 3.91
N PHE A 30 -6.63 -16.09 2.63
CA PHE A 30 -7.55 -15.28 1.83
C PHE A 30 -8.97 -15.34 2.38
N ALA A 31 -9.44 -16.53 2.81
CA ALA A 31 -10.78 -16.68 3.36
C ALA A 31 -10.98 -15.82 4.62
N THR A 32 -9.98 -15.78 5.49
CA THR A 32 -10.03 -14.96 6.70
C THR A 32 -10.14 -13.48 6.33
N PHE A 33 -9.34 -13.05 5.35
CA PHE A 33 -9.38 -11.66 4.86
C PHE A 33 -10.76 -11.33 4.28
N CYS A 34 -11.33 -12.20 3.46
CA CYS A 34 -12.63 -11.97 2.82
C CYS A 34 -13.75 -11.83 3.84
N ASN A 35 -13.68 -12.57 4.93
CA ASN A 35 -14.75 -12.63 5.93
C ASN A 35 -14.60 -11.63 7.08
N ASP A 36 -13.49 -10.88 7.10
CA ASP A 36 -13.24 -9.88 8.14
C ASP A 36 -13.42 -8.49 7.54
N THR A 37 -14.61 -7.94 7.67
CA THR A 37 -14.94 -6.64 7.11
C THR A 37 -14.08 -5.53 7.69
N LEU A 38 -13.83 -5.56 8.99
CA LEU A 38 -13.01 -4.53 9.64
C LEU A 38 -11.58 -4.56 9.09
N LEU A 39 -11.02 -5.75 8.98
CA LEU A 39 -9.67 -5.93 8.42
C LEU A 39 -9.60 -5.41 6.97
N ARG A 40 -10.57 -5.79 6.14
CA ARG A 40 -10.60 -5.33 4.75
C ARG A 40 -10.68 -3.81 4.65
N ARG A 41 -11.55 -3.20 5.45
CA ARG A 41 -11.72 -1.73 5.45
C ARG A 41 -10.44 -1.04 5.88
N GLY A 42 -9.75 -1.57 6.88
CA GLY A 42 -8.48 -1.02 7.34
C GLY A 42 -7.40 -1.10 6.26
N ILE A 43 -7.32 -2.23 5.56
CA ILE A 43 -6.36 -2.42 4.47
C ILE A 43 -6.70 -1.52 3.29
N GLU A 44 -7.97 -1.43 2.89
CA GLU A 44 -8.41 -0.54 1.83
C GLU A 44 -8.01 0.90 2.11
N ARG A 45 -8.25 1.36 3.33
CA ARG A 45 -7.89 2.72 3.73
C ARG A 45 -6.38 2.97 3.62
N ASN A 46 -5.58 2.01 4.07
CA ASN A 46 -4.13 2.15 3.98
C ASN A 46 -3.64 2.14 2.53
N ILE A 47 -4.26 1.34 1.66
CA ILE A 47 -3.94 1.34 0.23
C ILE A 47 -4.29 2.68 -0.41
N GLU A 48 -5.40 3.29 -0.03
CA GLU A 48 -5.73 4.66 -0.49
C GLU A 48 -4.65 5.66 -0.08
N ILE A 49 -4.21 5.60 1.17
CA ILE A 49 -3.17 6.50 1.69
C ILE A 49 -1.87 6.30 0.92
N MET A 50 -1.46 5.05 0.74
CA MET A 50 -0.23 4.72 0.02
C MET A 50 -0.29 5.17 -1.44
N GLY A 51 -1.41 4.92 -2.09
CA GLY A 51 -1.58 5.30 -3.50
C GLY A 51 -1.58 6.82 -3.68
N GLU A 52 -2.20 7.55 -2.78
CA GLU A 52 -2.19 9.01 -2.81
C GLU A 52 -0.76 9.55 -2.66
N ALA A 53 -0.03 9.04 -1.66
CA ALA A 53 1.35 9.46 -1.44
C ALA A 53 2.24 9.10 -2.63
N MET A 54 2.09 7.88 -3.16
CA MET A 54 2.89 7.42 -4.30
C MET A 54 2.60 8.26 -5.55
N ASN A 55 1.34 8.61 -5.78
CA ASN A 55 0.98 9.45 -6.92
C ASN A 55 1.66 10.81 -6.84
N ARG A 56 1.73 11.39 -5.66
CA ARG A 56 2.43 12.67 -5.45
C ARG A 56 3.93 12.54 -5.67
N ILE A 57 4.53 11.45 -5.20
CA ILE A 57 5.95 11.18 -5.42
C ILE A 57 6.25 11.10 -6.92
N LEU A 58 5.44 10.37 -7.67
CA LEU A 58 5.66 10.17 -9.10
C LEU A 58 5.55 11.46 -9.91
N LYS A 59 4.82 12.45 -9.41
CA LYS A 59 4.73 13.76 -10.07
C LYS A 59 6.02 14.55 -10.00
N THR A 60 6.81 14.36 -8.96
CA THR A 60 8.06 15.09 -8.76
C THR A 60 9.30 14.23 -9.00
N VAL A 61 9.20 12.93 -8.78
CA VAL A 61 10.30 11.97 -8.97
C VAL A 61 9.78 10.79 -9.78
N PRO A 62 9.51 10.99 -11.09
CA PRO A 62 8.88 9.92 -11.89
C PRO A 62 9.75 8.68 -12.06
N ASP A 63 11.05 8.78 -11.84
CA ASP A 63 11.99 7.67 -11.95
C ASP A 63 12.41 7.09 -10.60
N ILE A 64 11.65 7.35 -9.55
CA ILE A 64 11.96 6.82 -8.22
C ILE A 64 12.10 5.29 -8.30
N PRO A 65 13.14 4.69 -7.68
CA PRO A 65 13.39 3.26 -7.80
C PRO A 65 12.46 2.42 -6.91
N ILE A 66 11.17 2.46 -7.21
CA ILE A 66 10.15 1.66 -6.56
C ILE A 66 9.44 0.86 -7.64
N THR A 67 9.67 -0.45 -7.65
CA THR A 67 9.21 -1.34 -8.71
C THR A 67 7.69 -1.32 -8.91
N SER A 68 6.93 -1.34 -7.81
CA SER A 68 5.47 -1.42 -7.88
C SER A 68 4.77 -0.06 -7.73
N ALA A 69 5.50 1.06 -7.96
CA ALA A 69 4.94 2.40 -7.75
C ALA A 69 3.63 2.61 -8.51
N ARG A 70 3.64 2.34 -9.81
CA ARG A 70 2.44 2.55 -10.65
C ARG A 70 1.30 1.61 -10.24
N LYS A 71 1.64 0.38 -9.87
CA LYS A 71 0.64 -0.60 -9.43
C LYS A 71 -0.07 -0.14 -8.17
N ILE A 72 0.65 0.46 -7.23
CA ILE A 72 0.05 0.99 -5.99
C ILE A 72 -0.92 2.12 -6.30
N VAL A 73 -0.54 3.04 -7.20
CA VAL A 73 -1.43 4.13 -7.63
C VAL A 73 -2.68 3.58 -8.30
N ASP A 74 -2.50 2.62 -9.20
CA ASP A 74 -3.63 2.03 -9.93
C ASP A 74 -4.58 1.30 -8.98
N THR A 75 -4.04 0.60 -7.98
CA THR A 75 -4.87 -0.10 -6.98
C THR A 75 -5.67 0.90 -6.15
N ARG A 76 -5.05 2.02 -5.76
CA ARG A 76 -5.77 3.09 -5.04
C ARG A 76 -6.93 3.62 -5.88
N ASN A 77 -6.72 3.85 -7.17
CA ASN A 77 -7.77 4.33 -8.06
C ASN A 77 -8.91 3.31 -8.16
N PHE A 78 -8.56 2.03 -8.21
CA PHE A 78 -9.55 0.95 -8.22
C PHE A 78 -10.41 0.96 -6.94
N VAL A 79 -9.77 1.09 -5.77
CA VAL A 79 -10.47 1.13 -4.47
C VAL A 79 -11.44 2.30 -4.41
N ILE A 80 -11.03 3.48 -4.90
CA ILE A 80 -11.85 4.68 -4.84
C ILE A 80 -13.06 4.59 -5.77
N HIS A 81 -12.91 3.98 -6.94
CA HIS A 81 -13.94 4.02 -7.98
C HIS A 81 -14.80 2.75 -8.09
N ALA A 82 -14.45 1.69 -7.40
CA ALA A 82 -15.19 0.41 -7.47
C ALA A 82 -16.10 0.24 -6.27
N TYR A 83 -17.17 1.00 -6.24
CA TYR A 83 -18.04 1.11 -5.05
C TYR A 83 -18.58 -0.22 -4.53
N ASP A 84 -19.04 -1.10 -5.41
CA ASP A 84 -19.76 -2.31 -5.00
C ASP A 84 -19.03 -3.60 -5.30
N SER A 85 -17.95 -3.53 -6.06
CA SER A 85 -17.27 -4.73 -6.49
C SER A 85 -15.79 -4.65 -6.18
N LEU A 86 -15.48 -4.30 -4.93
CA LEU A 86 -14.12 -4.42 -4.45
C LEU A 86 -13.66 -5.84 -4.67
N ARG A 87 -12.57 -5.96 -5.39
CA ARG A 87 -11.95 -7.25 -5.67
C ARG A 87 -11.02 -7.61 -4.51
N PRO A 88 -11.51 -8.40 -3.52
CA PRO A 88 -10.65 -8.77 -2.38
C PRO A 88 -9.40 -9.50 -2.84
N ASP A 89 -9.50 -10.24 -3.94
CA ASP A 89 -8.36 -10.96 -4.52
C ASP A 89 -7.24 -10.00 -4.96
N ILE A 90 -7.59 -8.86 -5.54
CA ILE A 90 -6.60 -7.85 -5.96
C ILE A 90 -5.93 -7.24 -4.73
N LEU A 91 -6.73 -6.84 -3.75
CA LEU A 91 -6.20 -6.26 -2.51
C LEU A 91 -5.28 -7.24 -1.77
N TRP A 92 -5.70 -8.48 -1.66
CA TRP A 92 -4.92 -9.51 -0.99
C TRP A 92 -3.61 -9.79 -1.72
N SER A 93 -3.65 -9.83 -3.05
CA SER A 93 -2.45 -10.00 -3.86
C SER A 93 -1.42 -8.88 -3.61
N ILE A 94 -1.89 -7.63 -3.51
CA ILE A 94 -1.01 -6.50 -3.19
C ILE A 94 -0.36 -6.72 -1.81
N VAL A 95 -1.15 -7.08 -0.81
CA VAL A 95 -0.66 -7.27 0.56
C VAL A 95 0.40 -8.37 0.62
N ILE A 96 0.14 -9.49 -0.02
CA ILE A 96 1.02 -10.67 0.08
C ILE A 96 2.22 -10.56 -0.84
N ASN A 97 2.04 -10.08 -2.08
CA ASN A 97 3.08 -10.12 -3.10
C ASN A 97 3.86 -8.82 -3.26
N ASN A 98 3.24 -7.67 -3.04
CA ASN A 98 3.89 -6.39 -3.32
C ASN A 98 4.39 -5.65 -2.09
N LEU A 99 3.67 -5.68 -0.98
CA LEU A 99 4.05 -4.91 0.19
C LEU A 99 5.40 -5.30 0.78
N PRO A 100 5.80 -6.58 0.82
CA PRO A 100 7.14 -6.91 1.35
C PRO A 100 8.28 -6.28 0.54
N PHE A 101 8.16 -6.27 -0.78
CA PHE A 101 9.16 -5.63 -1.65
C PHE A 101 9.11 -4.11 -1.50
N LEU A 102 7.91 -3.54 -1.51
CA LEU A 102 7.73 -2.11 -1.32
C LEU A 102 8.36 -1.63 -0.02
N LYS A 103 8.15 -2.39 1.06
CA LYS A 103 8.73 -2.07 2.35
C LYS A 103 10.25 -2.00 2.28
N GLN A 104 10.88 -3.00 1.66
CA GLN A 104 12.34 -3.03 1.50
C GLN A 104 12.85 -1.85 0.68
N GLU A 105 12.19 -1.56 -0.44
CA GLU A 105 12.59 -0.45 -1.31
C GLU A 105 12.50 0.88 -0.59
N ILE A 106 11.43 1.08 0.18
CA ILE A 106 11.26 2.31 0.96
C ILE A 106 12.29 2.41 2.07
N GLU A 107 12.59 1.32 2.76
CA GLU A 107 13.63 1.30 3.79
C GLU A 107 14.98 1.75 3.24
N ILE A 108 15.34 1.27 2.05
CA ILE A 108 16.58 1.68 1.39
C ILE A 108 16.57 3.18 1.10
N LEU A 109 15.48 3.70 0.58
CA LEU A 109 15.37 5.13 0.25
C LEU A 109 15.39 6.01 1.48
N LEU A 110 14.78 5.57 2.58
CA LEU A 110 14.75 6.34 3.83
C LEU A 110 16.12 6.36 4.52
N LYS A 111 16.93 5.33 4.32
CA LYS A 111 18.30 5.30 4.88
C LYS A 111 19.27 6.16 4.09
N GLY A 112 19.02 6.28 2.83
CA GLY A 112 19.90 6.95 1.90
C GLY A 112 19.95 8.41 1.97
#